data_d6c706ec7cdedae77ef74b4dbec34d28
#
_entry.id   d6c706ec7cdedae77ef74b4dbec34d28
#
_cell.length_a   1.000
_cell.length_b   1.000
_cell.length_c   1.000
_cell.angle_alpha   90.00
_cell.angle_beta   90.00
_cell.angle_gamma   90.00
#
_symmetry.space_group_name_H-M   'P 1'
#
loop_
_entity.id
_entity.type
_entity.pdbx_description
1 polymer ?
#
loop_
_entity_poly.entity_id
_entity_poly.type
_entity_poly.pdbx_seq_one_letter_code
_entity_poly.pdbx_strand_id
1 'polypeptide(L)'
;LDMIMNPDVKDTFIKRSKIISSIRSYLDNLGFIEVETPILNTIPGGAAARPFITHHNTLDMDMYLRIATELYLKRLIVGGMERVYEIGRNFRNEGMDVRHNPEFTCMELYQAFTDYHGMMDIAEALIRNAANEVCDSLHIVFNGTEIDLESPFRRLTMIDAVKEYS
;
A
#
# COMPACT_ATOMS: atom_id res chain seq x y z
N LEU A 1 -18.16 18.59 9.39
CA LEU A 1 -19.02 18.57 10.60
C LEU A 1 -18.57 17.45 11.55
N ASP A 2 -18.30 16.25 11.08
CA ASP A 2 -17.93 15.09 11.91
C ASP A 2 -16.70 15.37 12.78
N MET A 3 -15.63 15.90 12.23
CA MET A 3 -14.42 16.28 12.98
C MET A 3 -14.64 17.35 14.06
N ILE A 4 -15.70 18.15 13.97
CA ILE A 4 -16.07 19.14 15.00
C ILE A 4 -16.77 18.45 16.18
N MET A 5 -17.65 17.51 15.86
CA MET A 5 -18.49 16.84 16.84
C MET A 5 -17.78 15.64 17.50
N ASN A 6 -16.87 15.00 16.80
CA ASN A 6 -16.17 13.77 17.20
C ASN A 6 -14.66 13.97 17.13
N PRO A 7 -13.97 14.31 18.24
CA PRO A 7 -12.51 14.51 18.27
C PRO A 7 -11.72 13.31 17.77
N ASP A 8 -12.19 12.09 18.00
CA ASP A 8 -11.54 10.84 17.58
C ASP A 8 -11.40 10.73 16.06
N VAL A 9 -12.33 11.34 15.30
CA VAL A 9 -12.25 11.38 13.84
C VAL A 9 -11.03 12.18 13.40
N LYS A 10 -10.78 13.33 14.05
CA LYS A 10 -9.60 14.16 13.78
C LYS A 10 -8.30 13.40 14.13
N ASP A 11 -8.27 12.69 15.24
CA ASP A 11 -7.13 11.89 15.67
C ASP A 11 -6.81 10.79 14.65
N THR A 12 -7.82 10.12 14.11
CA THR A 12 -7.67 9.12 13.04
C THR A 12 -6.95 9.70 11.81
N PHE A 13 -7.29 10.91 11.36
CA PHE A 13 -6.60 11.56 10.23
C PHE A 13 -5.16 11.94 10.57
N ILE A 14 -4.89 12.40 11.80
CA ILE A 14 -3.54 12.68 12.27
C ILE A 14 -2.70 11.41 12.31
N LYS A 15 -3.23 10.31 12.89
CA LYS A 15 -2.57 9.00 12.91
C LYS A 15 -2.27 8.49 11.50
N ARG A 16 -3.23 8.61 10.57
CA ARG A 16 -3.00 8.27 9.16
C ARG A 16 -1.79 9.02 8.56
N SER A 17 -1.70 10.32 8.80
CA SER A 17 -0.57 11.13 8.31
C SER A 17 0.77 10.68 8.91
N LYS A 18 0.79 10.39 10.22
CA LYS A 18 1.97 9.88 10.93
C LYS A 18 2.41 8.52 10.39
N ILE A 19 1.48 7.59 10.16
CA ILE A 19 1.75 6.27 9.57
C ILE A 19 2.46 6.43 8.21
N ILE A 20 1.94 7.29 7.33
CA ILE A 20 2.54 7.50 6.01
C ILE A 20 3.95 8.10 6.14
N SER A 21 4.17 9.06 7.04
CA SER A 21 5.48 9.64 7.30
C SER A 21 6.47 8.61 7.87
N SER A 22 6.01 7.75 8.78
CA SER A 22 6.79 6.67 9.37
C SER A 22 7.23 5.65 8.30
N ILE A 23 6.31 5.25 7.42
CA ILE A 23 6.62 4.35 6.30
C ILE A 23 7.69 4.95 5.40
N ARG A 24 7.57 6.23 5.02
CA ARG A 24 8.57 6.93 4.22
C ARG A 24 9.93 6.93 4.89
N SER A 25 9.99 7.39 6.14
CA SER A 25 11.25 7.45 6.88
C SER A 25 11.92 6.08 7.01
N TYR A 26 11.13 5.03 7.23
CA TYR A 26 11.65 3.67 7.34
C TYR A 26 12.25 3.19 6.00
N LEU A 27 11.53 3.36 4.89
CA LEU A 27 11.99 2.95 3.57
C LEU A 27 13.18 3.76 3.09
N ASP A 28 13.20 5.08 3.32
CA ASP A 28 14.33 5.95 3.01
C ASP A 28 15.60 5.51 3.75
N ASN A 29 15.49 5.16 5.04
CA ASN A 29 16.59 4.64 5.83
C ASN A 29 17.13 3.28 5.33
N LEU A 30 16.29 2.48 4.66
CA LEU A 30 16.71 1.25 3.98
C LEU A 30 17.29 1.50 2.58
N GLY A 31 17.35 2.75 2.14
CA GLY A 31 17.87 3.14 0.83
C GLY A 31 16.89 2.93 -0.32
N PHE A 32 15.60 2.85 -0.03
CA PHE A 32 14.58 2.91 -1.08
C PHE A 32 14.43 4.35 -1.58
N ILE A 33 14.08 4.48 -2.84
CA ILE A 33 13.79 5.76 -3.50
C ILE A 33 12.29 5.86 -3.72
N GLU A 34 11.65 6.90 -3.18
CA GLU A 34 10.25 7.21 -3.52
C GLU A 34 10.19 7.74 -4.95
N VAL A 35 9.30 7.19 -5.73
CA VAL A 35 9.09 7.61 -7.12
C VAL A 35 7.63 7.92 -7.37
N GLU A 36 7.35 8.71 -8.40
CA GLU A 36 6.02 8.97 -8.94
C GLU A 36 5.96 8.44 -10.37
N THR A 37 4.99 7.57 -10.63
CA THR A 37 4.77 7.00 -11.96
C THR A 37 3.44 7.47 -12.54
N PRO A 38 3.25 7.40 -13.87
CA PRO A 38 2.05 7.94 -14.51
C PRO A 38 0.73 7.35 -13.99
N ILE A 39 -0.22 8.23 -13.69
CA ILE A 39 -1.60 7.83 -13.37
C ILE A 39 -2.38 7.50 -14.65
N LEU A 40 -2.14 8.25 -15.73
CA LEU A 40 -2.77 7.98 -17.02
C LEU A 40 -1.93 6.98 -17.81
N ASN A 41 -2.55 5.88 -18.20
CA ASN A 41 -1.92 4.78 -18.94
C ASN A 41 -2.60 4.57 -20.28
N THR A 42 -1.84 4.20 -21.30
CA THR A 42 -2.39 3.79 -22.61
C THR A 42 -2.91 2.35 -22.59
N ILE A 43 -2.37 1.52 -21.68
CA ILE A 43 -2.78 0.12 -21.50
C ILE A 43 -2.89 -0.13 -19.98
N PRO A 44 -4.07 -0.53 -19.48
CA PRO A 44 -4.21 -0.90 -18.07
C PRO A 44 -3.47 -2.21 -17.77
N GLY A 45 -2.89 -2.34 -16.59
CA GLY A 45 -2.17 -3.54 -16.19
C GLY A 45 -1.66 -3.49 -14.75
N GLY A 46 -1.03 -4.59 -14.32
CA GLY A 46 -0.48 -4.75 -12.96
C GLY A 46 -1.49 -5.28 -11.93
N ALA A 47 -2.76 -5.43 -12.30
CA ALA A 47 -3.80 -6.03 -11.46
C ALA A 47 -4.94 -6.57 -12.32
N ALA A 48 -5.79 -7.41 -11.74
CA ALA A 48 -7.04 -7.86 -12.34
C ALA A 48 -8.19 -6.98 -11.82
N ALA A 49 -8.36 -5.80 -12.43
CA ALA A 49 -9.39 -4.85 -12.05
C ALA A 49 -9.92 -4.09 -13.27
N ARG A 50 -11.15 -3.58 -13.16
CA ARG A 50 -11.76 -2.78 -14.21
C ARG A 50 -11.27 -1.32 -14.12
N PRO A 51 -10.67 -0.73 -15.19
CA PRO A 51 -10.18 0.64 -15.15
C PRO A 51 -11.31 1.66 -15.34
N PHE A 52 -11.09 2.90 -14.88
CA PHE A 52 -11.78 4.07 -15.39
C PHE A 52 -11.15 4.49 -16.72
N ILE A 53 -11.97 4.86 -17.68
CA ILE A 53 -11.56 5.28 -19.03
C ILE A 53 -11.79 6.79 -19.17
N THR A 54 -10.83 7.48 -19.76
CA THR A 54 -10.93 8.89 -20.11
C THR A 54 -10.38 9.11 -21.53
N HIS A 55 -10.76 10.22 -22.17
CA HIS A 55 -10.28 10.54 -23.52
C HIS A 55 -9.24 11.65 -23.46
N HIS A 56 -8.09 11.45 -24.13
CA HIS A 56 -7.04 12.45 -24.29
C HIS A 56 -7.28 13.25 -25.56
N ASN A 57 -7.84 14.46 -25.44
CA ASN A 57 -8.30 15.28 -26.57
C ASN A 57 -7.22 15.55 -27.63
N THR A 58 -6.00 15.90 -27.19
CA THR A 58 -4.91 16.25 -28.14
C THR A 58 -4.37 15.04 -28.92
N LEU A 59 -4.34 13.88 -28.29
CA LEU A 59 -3.86 12.65 -28.91
C LEU A 59 -4.99 11.85 -29.59
N ASP A 60 -6.24 12.29 -29.41
CA ASP A 60 -7.45 11.62 -29.91
C ASP A 60 -7.47 10.11 -29.61
N MET A 61 -7.22 9.77 -28.33
CA MET A 61 -7.14 8.38 -27.89
C MET A 61 -7.68 8.18 -26.48
N ASP A 62 -8.21 7.00 -26.22
CA ASP A 62 -8.62 6.61 -24.89
C ASP A 62 -7.41 6.31 -24.01
N MET A 63 -7.49 6.76 -22.77
CA MET A 63 -6.52 6.47 -21.70
C MET A 63 -7.23 5.93 -20.48
N TYR A 64 -6.47 5.27 -19.62
CA TYR A 64 -6.97 4.57 -18.46
C TYR A 64 -6.34 5.13 -17.20
N LEU A 65 -7.14 5.39 -16.16
CA LEU A 65 -6.60 5.63 -14.82
C LEU A 65 -5.98 4.34 -14.31
N ARG A 66 -4.77 4.41 -13.75
CA ARG A 66 -4.02 3.23 -13.30
C ARG A 66 -4.79 2.43 -12.25
N ILE A 67 -4.77 1.13 -12.39
CA ILE A 67 -5.32 0.17 -11.44
C ILE A 67 -4.27 -0.37 -10.45
N ALA A 68 -2.99 -0.18 -10.76
CA ALA A 68 -1.81 -0.55 -9.96
C ALA A 68 -0.58 0.24 -10.43
N THR A 69 0.45 0.31 -9.59
CA THR A 69 1.75 0.93 -9.90
C THR A 69 2.79 -0.09 -10.40
N GLU A 70 2.51 -1.38 -10.26
CA GLU A 70 3.39 -2.53 -10.46
C GLU A 70 4.30 -2.44 -11.69
N LEU A 71 3.71 -2.25 -12.87
CA LEU A 71 4.45 -2.37 -14.13
C LEU A 71 5.51 -1.28 -14.29
N TYR A 72 5.23 -0.06 -13.83
CA TYR A 72 6.20 1.03 -13.88
C TYR A 72 7.33 0.82 -12.88
N LEU A 73 7.02 0.38 -11.66
CA LEU A 73 8.04 0.10 -10.65
C LEU A 73 8.96 -1.03 -11.10
N LYS A 74 8.42 -2.09 -11.70
CA LYS A 74 9.24 -3.16 -12.32
C LYS A 74 10.14 -2.65 -13.44
N ARG A 75 9.68 -1.71 -14.26
CA ARG A 75 10.52 -1.08 -15.29
C ARG A 75 11.68 -0.30 -14.69
N LEU A 76 11.48 0.38 -13.56
CA LEU A 76 12.55 1.07 -12.85
C LEU A 76 13.60 0.09 -12.32
N ILE A 77 13.19 -1.06 -11.79
CA ILE A 77 14.11 -2.14 -11.39
C ILE A 77 14.92 -2.62 -12.59
N VAL A 78 14.29 -2.90 -13.73
CA VAL A 78 14.99 -3.28 -14.98
C VAL A 78 15.92 -2.17 -15.45
N GLY A 79 15.55 -0.91 -15.22
CA GLY A 79 16.37 0.26 -15.50
C GLY A 79 17.56 0.48 -14.56
N GLY A 80 17.76 -0.40 -13.56
CA GLY A 80 18.91 -0.38 -12.65
C GLY A 80 18.66 0.29 -11.30
N MET A 81 17.42 0.69 -10.97
CA MET A 81 17.07 1.17 -9.64
C MET A 81 16.83 -0.03 -8.71
N GLU A 82 17.73 -0.30 -7.78
CA GLU A 82 17.68 -1.53 -6.98
C GLU A 82 16.56 -1.54 -5.94
N ARG A 83 16.10 -0.38 -5.46
CA ARG A 83 15.07 -0.24 -4.42
C ARG A 83 14.20 0.96 -4.73
N VAL A 84 12.92 0.71 -5.00
CA VAL A 84 11.95 1.77 -5.29
C VAL A 84 10.64 1.51 -4.58
N TYR A 85 9.94 2.59 -4.22
CA TYR A 85 8.57 2.52 -3.74
C TYR A 85 7.75 3.70 -4.24
N GLU A 86 6.46 3.53 -4.27
CA GLU A 86 5.50 4.60 -4.55
C GLU A 86 4.32 4.52 -3.59
N ILE A 87 3.94 5.66 -3.02
CA ILE A 87 2.70 5.83 -2.25
C ILE A 87 1.78 6.73 -3.06
N GLY A 88 0.74 6.15 -3.67
CA GLY A 88 -0.11 6.89 -4.58
C GLY A 88 -1.53 6.36 -4.67
N ARG A 89 -2.34 7.04 -5.48
CA ARG A 89 -3.72 6.66 -5.76
C ARG A 89 -3.79 5.65 -6.89
N ASN A 90 -4.54 4.57 -6.65
CA ASN A 90 -5.00 3.63 -7.67
C ASN A 90 -6.52 3.73 -7.80
N PHE A 91 -7.03 3.37 -8.97
CA PHE A 91 -8.43 3.56 -9.37
C PHE A 91 -8.99 2.26 -9.91
N ARG A 92 -10.09 1.77 -9.34
CA ARG A 92 -10.77 0.55 -9.79
C ARG A 92 -12.26 0.80 -9.92
N ASN A 93 -12.76 0.69 -11.14
CA ASN A 93 -14.16 0.93 -11.48
C ASN A 93 -15.00 -0.31 -11.21
N GLU A 94 -15.14 -0.64 -9.94
CA GLU A 94 -15.82 -1.82 -9.42
C GLU A 94 -16.84 -1.44 -8.33
N GLY A 95 -17.49 -2.44 -7.74
CA GLY A 95 -18.46 -2.21 -6.67
C GLY A 95 -17.83 -1.52 -5.44
N MET A 96 -18.64 -0.73 -4.74
CA MET A 96 -18.26 -0.05 -3.50
C MET A 96 -18.88 -0.73 -2.29
N ASP A 97 -18.11 -0.86 -1.22
CA ASP A 97 -18.56 -1.26 0.09
C ASP A 97 -17.71 -0.58 1.19
N VAL A 98 -17.90 -0.98 2.45
CA VAL A 98 -17.16 -0.39 3.59
C VAL A 98 -15.65 -0.63 3.55
N ARG A 99 -15.17 -1.52 2.70
CA ARG A 99 -13.75 -1.89 2.54
C ARG A 99 -13.17 -1.55 1.17
N HIS A 100 -14.03 -1.26 0.18
CA HIS A 100 -13.63 -1.03 -1.20
C HIS A 100 -14.10 0.34 -1.67
N ASN A 101 -13.15 1.20 -1.94
CA ASN A 101 -13.35 2.49 -2.59
C ASN A 101 -12.86 2.45 -4.03
N PRO A 102 -13.52 3.14 -4.98
CA PRO A 102 -13.07 3.19 -6.38
C PRO A 102 -11.73 3.91 -6.56
N GLU A 103 -11.36 4.79 -5.63
CA GLU A 103 -10.00 5.33 -5.52
C GLU A 103 -9.46 5.11 -4.12
N PHE A 104 -8.22 4.65 -4.01
CA PHE A 104 -7.60 4.34 -2.73
C PHE A 104 -6.09 4.59 -2.78
N THR A 105 -5.51 4.90 -1.62
CA THR A 105 -4.07 5.00 -1.48
C THR A 105 -3.48 3.60 -1.35
N CYS A 106 -2.49 3.30 -2.18
CA CYS A 106 -1.72 2.07 -2.14
C CYS A 106 -0.24 2.41 -2.02
N MET A 107 0.51 1.61 -1.30
CA MET A 107 1.96 1.61 -1.31
C MET A 107 2.42 0.31 -1.93
N GLU A 108 3.26 0.41 -2.95
CA GLU A 108 4.00 -0.72 -3.51
C GLU A 108 5.49 -0.45 -3.43
N LEU A 109 6.27 -1.47 -3.15
CA LEU A 109 7.72 -1.41 -3.12
C LEU A 109 8.34 -2.60 -3.84
N TYR A 110 9.49 -2.38 -4.46
CA TYR A 110 10.22 -3.38 -5.22
C TYR A 110 11.71 -3.29 -4.88
N GLN A 111 12.34 -4.44 -4.70
CA GLN A 111 13.76 -4.54 -4.40
C GLN A 111 14.39 -5.63 -5.26
N ALA A 112 15.48 -5.29 -5.94
CA ALA A 112 16.33 -6.26 -6.63
C ALA A 112 17.17 -7.09 -5.64
N PHE A 113 17.62 -8.25 -6.06
CA PHE A 113 18.55 -9.13 -5.32
C PHE A 113 18.04 -9.56 -3.93
N THR A 114 16.73 -9.70 -3.77
CA THR A 114 16.08 -10.23 -2.59
C THR A 114 15.06 -11.31 -2.98
N ASP A 115 14.55 -12.02 -2.00
CA ASP A 115 13.48 -12.99 -2.17
C ASP A 115 12.25 -12.63 -1.32
N TYR A 116 11.26 -13.52 -1.29
CA TYR A 116 10.04 -13.31 -0.51
C TYR A 116 10.30 -13.28 1.01
N HIS A 117 11.38 -13.90 1.51
CA HIS A 117 11.74 -13.81 2.93
C HIS A 117 12.16 -12.40 3.30
N GLY A 118 13.03 -11.77 2.49
CA GLY A 118 13.39 -10.37 2.69
C GLY A 118 12.19 -9.43 2.60
N MET A 119 11.23 -9.70 1.72
CA MET A 119 10.00 -8.91 1.63
C MET A 119 9.09 -9.11 2.85
N MET A 120 9.01 -10.32 3.40
CA MET A 120 8.31 -10.58 4.66
C MET A 120 8.92 -9.82 5.82
N ASP A 121 10.25 -9.75 5.93
CA ASP A 121 10.96 -9.00 6.96
C ASP A 121 10.65 -7.49 6.87
N ILE A 122 10.68 -6.94 5.68
CA ILE A 122 10.31 -5.54 5.44
C ILE A 122 8.85 -5.28 5.82
N ALA A 123 7.92 -6.14 5.41
CA ALA A 123 6.50 -5.98 5.70
C ALA A 123 6.23 -6.02 7.22
N GLU A 124 6.82 -6.98 7.94
CA GLU A 124 6.72 -7.08 9.39
C GLU A 124 7.28 -5.84 10.09
N ALA A 125 8.46 -5.39 9.69
CA ALA A 125 9.10 -4.22 10.26
C ALA A 125 8.33 -2.93 9.97
N LEU A 126 7.76 -2.75 8.77
CA LEU A 126 6.92 -1.61 8.43
C LEU A 126 5.68 -1.52 9.32
N ILE A 127 5.00 -2.65 9.54
CA ILE A 127 3.79 -2.69 10.38
C ILE A 127 4.14 -2.35 11.83
N ARG A 128 5.21 -2.93 12.39
CA ARG A 128 5.67 -2.62 13.75
C ARG A 128 6.08 -1.17 13.90
N ASN A 129 6.86 -0.64 12.94
CA ASN A 129 7.30 0.73 12.98
C ASN A 129 6.13 1.71 12.93
N ALA A 130 5.15 1.46 12.07
CA ALA A 130 3.93 2.26 11.99
C ALA A 130 3.10 2.17 13.28
N ALA A 131 2.97 0.99 13.89
CA ALA A 131 2.27 0.82 15.15
C ALA A 131 2.97 1.56 16.31
N ASN A 132 4.30 1.48 16.42
CA ASN A 132 5.08 2.23 17.41
C ASN A 132 4.90 3.75 17.27
N GLU A 133 4.62 4.26 16.09
CA GLU A 133 4.45 5.70 15.86
C GLU A 133 3.08 6.23 16.33
N VAL A 134 2.04 5.38 16.31
CA VAL A 134 0.65 5.84 16.51
C VAL A 134 -0.13 5.10 17.59
N CYS A 135 0.41 4.01 18.12
CA CYS A 135 -0.19 3.24 19.20
C CYS A 135 0.66 3.33 20.46
N ASP A 136 0.02 3.29 21.62
CA ASP A 136 0.70 3.30 22.91
C ASP A 136 1.37 1.95 23.25
N SER A 137 1.03 0.90 22.51
CA SER A 137 1.51 -0.47 22.68
C SER A 137 1.50 -1.22 21.35
N LEU A 138 2.36 -2.24 21.21
CA LEU A 138 2.32 -3.21 20.13
C LEU A 138 1.25 -4.31 20.32
N HIS A 139 0.61 -4.36 21.48
CA HIS A 139 -0.59 -5.13 21.73
C HIS A 139 -1.81 -4.22 21.48
N ILE A 140 -2.46 -4.40 20.34
CA ILE A 140 -3.58 -3.56 19.92
C ILE A 140 -4.89 -4.33 19.90
N VAL A 141 -6.03 -3.63 20.01
CA VAL A 141 -7.35 -4.24 19.85
C VAL A 141 -7.98 -3.71 18.58
N PHE A 142 -8.35 -4.61 17.67
CA PHE A 142 -9.06 -4.29 16.45
C PHE A 142 -10.35 -5.10 16.35
N ASN A 143 -11.49 -4.41 16.28
CA ASN A 143 -12.83 -5.03 16.28
C ASN A 143 -13.05 -6.06 17.39
N GLY A 144 -12.54 -5.77 18.61
CA GLY A 144 -12.66 -6.64 19.78
C GLY A 144 -11.68 -7.82 19.81
N THR A 145 -10.79 -7.94 18.83
CA THR A 145 -9.74 -8.96 18.79
C THR A 145 -8.41 -8.35 19.18
N GLU A 146 -7.72 -8.95 20.14
CA GLU A 146 -6.33 -8.62 20.46
C GLU A 146 -5.39 -9.07 19.34
N ILE A 147 -4.50 -8.17 18.94
CA ILE A 147 -3.46 -8.41 17.94
C ILE A 147 -2.11 -8.10 18.59
N ASP A 148 -1.25 -9.11 18.66
CA ASP A 148 0.13 -9.00 19.11
C ASP A 148 1.02 -8.67 17.90
N LEU A 149 1.55 -7.44 17.85
CA LEU A 149 2.53 -6.98 16.87
C LEU A 149 3.97 -7.03 17.41
N GLU A 150 4.18 -7.39 18.68
CA GLU A 150 5.50 -7.48 19.30
C GLU A 150 6.20 -8.80 18.99
N SER A 151 5.46 -9.91 19.07
CA SER A 151 5.98 -11.23 18.72
C SER A 151 6.31 -11.35 17.22
N PRO A 152 7.30 -12.16 16.82
CA PRO A 152 7.58 -12.42 15.41
C PRO A 152 6.35 -12.92 14.66
N PHE A 153 6.09 -12.35 13.48
CA PHE A 153 4.94 -12.74 12.67
C PHE A 153 5.13 -14.18 12.16
N ARG A 154 4.07 -14.96 12.26
CA ARG A 154 4.07 -16.34 11.76
C ARG A 154 4.31 -16.37 10.25
N ARG A 155 5.18 -17.27 9.82
CA ARG A 155 5.46 -17.53 8.40
C ARG A 155 4.73 -18.81 8.02
N LEU A 156 3.70 -18.70 7.19
CA LEU A 156 2.88 -19.83 6.74
C LEU A 156 2.95 -19.94 5.22
N THR A 157 2.94 -21.18 4.75
CA THR A 157 2.65 -21.40 3.32
C THR A 157 1.19 -21.10 3.06
N MET A 158 0.83 -20.74 1.81
CA MET A 158 -0.57 -20.50 1.44
C MET A 158 -1.45 -21.73 1.72
N ILE A 159 -0.92 -22.94 1.49
CA ILE A 159 -1.65 -24.18 1.75
C ILE A 159 -1.91 -24.37 3.24
N ASP A 160 -0.93 -24.12 4.08
CA ASP A 160 -1.09 -24.29 5.53
C ASP A 160 -2.02 -23.20 6.11
N ALA A 161 -1.93 -21.98 5.61
CA ALA A 161 -2.86 -20.91 5.99
C ALA A 161 -4.31 -21.27 5.64
N VAL A 162 -4.57 -21.78 4.45
CA VAL A 162 -5.92 -22.23 4.05
C VAL A 162 -6.40 -23.39 4.94
N LYS A 163 -5.56 -24.38 5.24
CA LYS A 163 -5.94 -25.50 6.12
C LYS A 163 -6.27 -25.09 7.56
N GLU A 164 -5.61 -24.01 8.04
CA GLU A 164 -5.78 -23.55 9.43
C GLU A 164 -6.99 -22.60 9.59
N TYR A 165 -7.33 -21.83 8.56
CA TYR A 165 -8.30 -20.73 8.66
C TYR A 165 -9.54 -20.91 7.78
N SER A 166 -9.70 -22.01 7.06
CA SER A 166 -10.93 -22.35 6.29
C SER A 166 -11.72 -23.56 6.91
#